data_fb4f03252866b0531281d45a5defce6c
#
_entry.id   fb4f03252866b0531281d45a5defce6c
#
_cell.length_a   1.000
_cell.length_b   1.000
_cell.length_c   1.000
_cell.angle_alpha   90.00
_cell.angle_beta   90.00
_cell.angle_gamma   90.00
#
_symmetry.space_group_name_H-M   'P 1'
#
loop_
_entity.id
_entity.type
_entity.pdbx_description
1 polymer ?
#
loop_
_entity_poly.entity_id
_entity_poly.type
_entity_poly.pdbx_seq_one_letter_code
_entity_poly.pdbx_strand_id
1 'polypeptide(L)'
;MCMLGSLKDFFYWEVYNRLKGNNQDVVCAIIINNNKILAQTAQKNNLIHTDDTQFVVPGGKVEVGETLNAAVHREIKEETNLNIDVIKKLGATRNNKYKLHWYACTPTDASLLEVVEPQKQKELKWVSPDDTSVNWTPKNFEALQKFLPQIKEIQNQLNK
;
A
#
# COMPACT_ATOMS: atom_id res chain seq x y z
N MET A 1 8.57 -15.57 38.22
CA MET A 1 7.84 -16.68 37.57
C MET A 1 7.20 -16.16 36.31
N CYS A 2 7.85 -16.36 35.16
CA CYS A 2 7.27 -16.01 33.87
C CYS A 2 6.15 -16.99 33.54
N MET A 3 4.91 -16.58 33.65
CA MET A 3 3.81 -17.30 33.01
C MET A 3 4.00 -17.13 31.50
N LEU A 4 4.44 -18.16 30.86
CA LEU A 4 4.28 -18.33 29.42
C LEU A 4 2.77 -18.38 29.18
N GLY A 5 2.21 -17.25 28.81
CA GLY A 5 0.84 -17.21 28.33
C GLY A 5 0.68 -18.20 27.19
N SER A 6 -0.43 -18.91 27.14
CA SER A 6 -0.67 -19.88 26.08
C SER A 6 -0.60 -19.19 24.71
N LEU A 7 -0.27 -19.94 23.66
CA LEU A 7 -0.36 -19.44 22.28
C LEU A 7 -1.70 -18.74 21.97
N LYS A 8 -2.78 -19.17 22.64
CA LYS A 8 -4.10 -18.56 22.56
C LYS A 8 -4.11 -17.15 23.16
N ASP A 9 -3.45 -16.92 24.29
CA ASP A 9 -3.40 -15.60 24.93
C ASP A 9 -2.59 -14.60 24.10
N PHE A 10 -1.51 -15.07 23.47
CA PHE A 10 -0.72 -14.26 22.52
C PHE A 10 -1.56 -13.89 21.30
N PHE A 11 -2.32 -14.84 20.74
CA PHE A 11 -3.18 -14.61 19.59
C PHE A 11 -4.32 -13.65 19.93
N TYR A 12 -4.95 -13.78 21.10
CA TYR A 12 -5.97 -12.85 21.59
C TYR A 12 -5.43 -11.44 21.80
N TRP A 13 -4.21 -11.32 22.34
CA TRP A 13 -3.58 -10.03 22.56
C TRP A 13 -3.24 -9.33 21.24
N GLU A 14 -2.75 -10.07 20.26
CA GLU A 14 -2.45 -9.54 18.92
C GLU A 14 -3.73 -9.11 18.19
N VAL A 15 -4.77 -9.90 18.24
CA VAL A 15 -6.09 -9.57 17.69
C VAL A 15 -6.69 -8.35 18.39
N TYR A 16 -6.60 -8.29 19.70
CA TYR A 16 -7.10 -7.18 20.50
C TYR A 16 -6.39 -5.86 20.16
N ASN A 17 -5.06 -5.89 20.00
CA ASN A 17 -4.30 -4.71 19.64
C ASN A 17 -4.58 -4.27 18.19
N ARG A 18 -4.83 -5.18 17.28
CA ARG A 18 -5.29 -4.87 15.91
C ARG A 18 -6.66 -4.21 15.92
N LEU A 19 -7.60 -4.73 16.69
CA LEU A 19 -8.95 -4.16 16.82
C LEU A 19 -8.94 -2.76 17.46
N LYS A 20 -8.03 -2.48 18.38
CA LYS A 20 -7.87 -1.17 19.02
C LYS A 20 -7.02 -0.18 18.23
N GLY A 21 -6.49 -0.58 17.09
CA GLY A 21 -5.67 0.29 16.24
C GLY A 21 -4.25 0.51 16.77
N ASN A 22 -3.82 -0.26 17.75
CA ASN A 22 -2.44 -0.28 18.21
C ASN A 22 -1.67 -1.32 17.38
N ASN A 23 -0.61 -0.89 16.67
CA ASN A 23 0.20 -1.74 15.78
C ASN A 23 -0.58 -2.35 14.60
N GLN A 24 -1.40 -1.56 13.91
CA GLN A 24 -2.06 -2.04 12.70
C GLN A 24 -1.07 -2.19 11.55
N ASP A 25 -1.22 -3.31 10.83
CA ASP A 25 -0.54 -3.53 9.57
C ASP A 25 -1.32 -2.86 8.43
N VAL A 26 -0.59 -2.18 7.57
CA VAL A 26 -1.09 -1.57 6.34
C VAL A 26 -0.28 -2.12 5.18
N VAL A 27 -0.91 -2.45 4.09
CA VAL A 27 -0.25 -2.83 2.84
C VAL A 27 -0.27 -1.67 1.86
N CYS A 28 0.85 -1.47 1.18
CA CYS A 28 1.02 -0.43 0.17
C CYS A 28 1.54 -1.09 -1.11
N ALA A 29 0.91 -0.83 -2.24
CA ALA A 29 1.29 -1.43 -3.51
C ALA A 29 1.86 -0.39 -4.47
N ILE A 30 3.12 -0.57 -4.84
CA ILE A 30 3.75 0.12 -5.94
C ILE A 30 3.46 -0.69 -7.20
N ILE A 31 2.42 -0.30 -7.93
CA ILE A 31 1.95 -1.01 -9.13
C ILE A 31 2.67 -0.43 -10.33
N ILE A 32 3.47 -1.27 -10.97
CA ILE A 32 4.36 -0.88 -12.08
C ILE A 32 3.77 -1.33 -13.41
N ASN A 33 3.63 -0.39 -14.33
CA ASN A 33 3.19 -0.65 -15.71
C ASN A 33 3.83 0.36 -16.68
N ASN A 34 4.45 -0.12 -17.74
CA ASN A 34 5.07 0.72 -18.78
C ASN A 34 5.99 1.83 -18.22
N ASN A 35 6.90 1.48 -17.33
CA ASN A 35 7.84 2.38 -16.65
C ASN A 35 7.17 3.46 -15.76
N LYS A 36 5.90 3.28 -15.43
CA LYS A 36 5.15 4.17 -14.55
C LYS A 36 4.62 3.42 -13.34
N ILE A 37 4.31 4.15 -12.30
CA ILE A 37 3.64 3.65 -11.10
C ILE A 37 2.28 4.31 -10.94
N LEU A 38 1.35 3.58 -10.32
CA LEU A 38 0.01 4.09 -10.09
C LEU A 38 -0.02 5.01 -8.86
N ALA A 39 -0.53 6.21 -9.06
CA ALA A 39 -0.82 7.18 -8.01
C ALA A 39 -2.33 7.39 -7.89
N GLN A 40 -2.81 7.49 -6.66
CA GLN A 40 -4.21 7.84 -6.39
C GLN A 40 -4.30 9.04 -5.46
N THR A 41 -5.35 9.85 -5.58
CA THR A 41 -5.58 10.93 -4.63
C THR A 41 -5.74 10.37 -3.21
N ALA A 42 -5.09 11.03 -2.25
CA ALA A 42 -5.21 10.67 -0.85
C ALA A 42 -6.66 10.83 -0.38
N GLN A 43 -7.15 9.83 0.33
CA GLN A 43 -8.48 9.91 0.92
C GLN A 43 -8.47 10.86 2.12
N LYS A 44 -9.49 11.69 2.22
CA LYS A 44 -9.80 12.38 3.49
C LYS A 44 -10.32 11.35 4.49
N ASN A 45 -9.44 10.78 5.25
CA ASN A 45 -9.85 10.04 6.44
C ASN A 45 -9.29 10.76 7.68
N ASN A 46 -9.93 10.55 8.82
CA ASN A 46 -9.56 11.17 10.09
C ASN A 46 -8.16 10.76 10.61
N LEU A 47 -7.41 10.00 9.86
CA LEU A 47 -6.14 9.38 10.27
C LEU A 47 -4.92 10.09 9.72
N ILE A 48 -5.06 10.78 8.58
CA ILE A 48 -4.01 11.57 7.94
C ILE A 48 -4.64 12.86 7.45
N HIS A 49 -4.16 13.99 7.95
CA HIS A 49 -4.53 15.30 7.42
C HIS A 49 -3.88 15.45 6.04
N THR A 50 -4.57 14.95 5.03
CA THR A 50 -4.20 15.14 3.64
C THR A 50 -5.11 16.17 3.02
N ASP A 51 -4.57 17.05 2.20
CA ASP A 51 -5.39 17.86 1.34
C ASP A 51 -5.83 17.01 0.11
N ASP A 52 -6.86 17.47 -0.60
CA ASP A 52 -7.42 16.77 -1.76
C ASP A 52 -6.47 16.71 -2.97
N THR A 53 -5.30 17.34 -2.89
CA THR A 53 -4.32 17.45 -3.96
C THR A 53 -3.15 16.49 -3.80
N GLN A 54 -3.04 15.84 -2.64
CA GLN A 54 -1.96 14.90 -2.37
C GLN A 54 -2.25 13.52 -2.95
N PHE A 55 -1.17 12.83 -3.31
CA PHE A 55 -1.21 11.47 -3.85
C PHE A 55 -0.59 10.46 -2.89
N VAL A 56 -1.09 9.26 -2.96
CA VAL A 56 -0.57 8.07 -2.29
C VAL A 56 -0.52 6.92 -3.29
N VAL A 57 0.23 5.88 -2.98
CA VAL A 57 0.07 4.60 -3.68
C VAL A 57 -1.18 3.87 -3.14
N PRO A 58 -1.82 3.01 -3.93
CA PRO A 58 -2.95 2.21 -3.45
C PRO A 58 -2.56 1.30 -2.29
N GLY A 59 -3.49 1.09 -1.38
CA GLY A 59 -3.30 0.22 -0.23
C GLY A 59 -4.32 0.47 0.88
N GLY A 60 -4.21 -0.27 1.95
CA GLY A 60 -5.11 -0.14 3.08
C GLY A 60 -4.78 -1.07 4.23
N LYS A 61 -5.66 -1.11 5.19
CA LYS A 61 -5.49 -1.88 6.43
C LYS A 61 -5.67 -3.36 6.20
N VAL A 62 -4.81 -4.16 6.83
CA VAL A 62 -4.97 -5.61 6.88
C VAL A 62 -6.11 -5.96 7.83
N GLU A 63 -7.05 -6.77 7.37
CA GLU A 63 -8.17 -7.25 8.18
C GLU A 63 -7.74 -8.38 9.12
N VAL A 64 -8.49 -8.56 10.20
CA VAL A 64 -8.25 -9.64 11.16
C VAL A 64 -8.34 -11.00 10.46
N GLY A 65 -7.31 -11.84 10.64
CA GLY A 65 -7.23 -13.17 10.03
C GLY A 65 -6.77 -13.19 8.57
N GLU A 66 -6.55 -12.01 7.98
CA GLU A 66 -6.07 -11.87 6.61
C GLU A 66 -4.55 -11.90 6.54
N THR A 67 -3.99 -12.60 5.56
CA THR A 67 -2.54 -12.50 5.28
C THR A 67 -2.20 -11.18 4.61
N LEU A 68 -0.94 -10.74 4.70
CA LEU A 68 -0.48 -9.54 4.01
C LEU A 68 -0.70 -9.65 2.49
N ASN A 69 -0.40 -10.80 1.91
CA ASN A 69 -0.59 -11.03 0.48
C ASN A 69 -2.06 -10.95 0.06
N ALA A 70 -2.97 -11.54 0.84
CA ALA A 70 -4.41 -11.43 0.58
C ALA A 70 -4.89 -9.98 0.69
N ALA A 71 -4.40 -9.23 1.68
CA ALA A 71 -4.73 -7.83 1.86
C ALA A 71 -4.31 -6.96 0.65
N VAL A 72 -3.10 -7.17 0.12
CA VAL A 72 -2.64 -6.44 -1.08
C VAL A 72 -3.61 -6.67 -2.25
N HIS A 73 -3.94 -7.92 -2.56
CA HIS A 73 -4.86 -8.24 -3.65
C HIS A 73 -6.24 -7.62 -3.44
N ARG A 74 -6.79 -7.73 -2.24
CA ARG A 74 -8.11 -7.19 -1.90
C ARG A 74 -8.16 -5.66 -2.02
N GLU A 75 -7.23 -4.96 -1.37
CA GLU A 75 -7.20 -3.49 -1.36
C GLU A 75 -7.05 -2.93 -2.79
N ILE A 76 -6.15 -3.51 -3.59
CA ILE A 76 -5.96 -3.05 -4.96
C ILE A 76 -7.21 -3.28 -5.80
N LYS A 77 -7.87 -4.42 -5.66
CA LYS A 77 -9.13 -4.69 -6.35
C LYS A 77 -10.23 -3.71 -5.96
N GLU A 78 -10.38 -3.44 -4.66
CA GLU A 78 -11.40 -2.52 -4.13
C GLU A 78 -11.16 -1.08 -4.59
N GLU A 79 -9.91 -0.62 -4.63
CA GLU A 79 -9.59 0.77 -4.94
C GLU A 79 -9.43 1.06 -6.43
N THR A 80 -8.97 0.10 -7.22
CA THR A 80 -8.51 0.34 -8.60
C THR A 80 -9.18 -0.55 -9.65
N ASN A 81 -9.94 -1.54 -9.24
CA ASN A 81 -10.48 -2.61 -10.07
C ASN A 81 -9.43 -3.53 -10.72
N LEU A 82 -8.14 -3.33 -10.45
CA LEU A 82 -7.08 -4.17 -11.01
C LEU A 82 -6.94 -5.49 -10.27
N ASN A 83 -6.66 -6.55 -11.03
CA ASN A 83 -6.02 -7.75 -10.53
C ASN A 83 -4.51 -7.58 -10.72
N ILE A 84 -3.74 -8.04 -9.76
CA ILE A 84 -2.28 -7.85 -9.76
C ILE A 84 -1.54 -9.16 -9.56
N ASP A 85 -0.31 -9.18 -10.05
CA ASP A 85 0.72 -10.13 -9.63
C ASP A 85 1.69 -9.41 -8.69
N VAL A 86 1.92 -9.98 -7.52
CA VAL A 86 2.92 -9.47 -6.57
C VAL A 86 4.29 -9.97 -7.03
N ILE A 87 5.19 -9.03 -7.35
CA ILE A 87 6.55 -9.35 -7.78
C ILE A 87 7.41 -9.67 -6.57
N LYS A 88 7.44 -8.76 -5.59
CA LYS A 88 8.16 -8.96 -4.32
C LYS A 88 7.77 -7.94 -3.26
N LYS A 89 8.04 -8.26 -2.01
CA LYS A 89 8.02 -7.30 -0.92
C LYS A 89 9.28 -6.45 -0.96
N LEU A 90 9.14 -5.12 -0.99
CA LEU A 90 10.26 -4.18 -1.01
C LEU A 90 10.81 -3.92 0.40
N GLY A 91 9.96 -3.90 1.40
CA GLY A 91 10.33 -3.65 2.78
C GLY A 91 9.15 -3.19 3.63
N ALA A 92 9.45 -2.66 4.80
CA ALA A 92 8.47 -2.10 5.70
C ALA A 92 8.96 -0.77 6.28
N THR A 93 8.03 0.15 6.50
CA THR A 93 8.25 1.40 7.22
C THR A 93 7.26 1.52 8.36
N ARG A 94 7.51 2.42 9.29
CA ARG A 94 6.63 2.64 10.45
C ARG A 94 6.28 4.12 10.58
N ASN A 95 5.07 4.36 11.05
CA ASN A 95 4.72 5.60 11.71
C ASN A 95 4.27 5.29 13.14
N ASN A 96 3.78 6.29 13.87
CA ASN A 96 3.37 6.11 15.27
C ASN A 96 2.25 5.08 15.48
N LYS A 97 1.47 4.80 14.46
CA LYS A 97 0.26 3.98 14.55
C LYS A 97 0.33 2.71 13.70
N TYR A 98 1.00 2.76 12.55
CA TYR A 98 0.95 1.71 11.55
C TYR A 98 2.34 1.18 11.18
N LYS A 99 2.39 -0.11 10.87
CA LYS A 99 3.46 -0.73 10.12
C LYS A 99 3.02 -0.87 8.68
N LEU A 100 3.74 -0.23 7.77
CA LEU A 100 3.44 -0.20 6.34
C LEU A 100 4.32 -1.20 5.61
N HIS A 101 3.70 -2.17 4.97
CA HIS A 101 4.37 -3.21 4.17
C HIS A 101 4.27 -2.83 2.69
N TRP A 102 5.41 -2.65 2.05
CA TRP A 102 5.51 -2.16 0.67
C TRP A 102 5.78 -3.30 -0.29
N TYR A 103 4.96 -3.41 -1.33
CA TYR A 103 5.02 -4.46 -2.34
C TYR A 103 5.16 -3.85 -3.73
N ALA A 104 6.04 -4.44 -4.54
CA ALA A 104 6.07 -4.19 -5.98
C ALA A 104 5.13 -5.17 -6.68
N CYS A 105 4.24 -4.63 -7.50
CA CYS A 105 3.20 -5.39 -8.20
C CYS A 105 3.14 -4.96 -9.67
N THR A 106 2.53 -5.81 -10.50
CA THR A 106 2.19 -5.47 -11.88
C THR A 106 0.73 -5.84 -12.14
N PRO A 107 -0.03 -5.04 -12.90
CA PRO A 107 -1.40 -5.40 -13.23
C PRO A 107 -1.43 -6.54 -14.25
N THR A 108 -2.39 -7.46 -14.11
CA THR A 108 -2.60 -8.53 -15.11
C THR A 108 -3.24 -7.97 -16.39
N ASP A 109 -4.08 -6.93 -16.24
CA ASP A 109 -4.69 -6.17 -17.33
C ASP A 109 -4.90 -4.72 -16.90
N ALA A 110 -4.02 -3.83 -17.32
CA ALA A 110 -4.06 -2.42 -16.96
C ALA A 110 -5.29 -1.67 -17.54
N SER A 111 -5.94 -2.22 -18.56
CA SER A 111 -7.14 -1.62 -19.17
C SER A 111 -8.36 -1.62 -18.25
N LEU A 112 -8.34 -2.43 -17.19
CA LEU A 112 -9.42 -2.53 -16.21
C LEU A 112 -9.37 -1.43 -15.14
N LEU A 113 -8.36 -0.57 -15.15
CA LEU A 113 -8.22 0.52 -14.19
C LEU A 113 -9.43 1.44 -14.20
N GLU A 114 -10.07 1.60 -13.05
CA GLU A 114 -11.16 2.56 -12.87
C GLU A 114 -11.21 3.10 -11.44
N VAL A 115 -11.76 4.29 -11.27
CA VAL A 115 -12.09 4.86 -9.96
C VAL A 115 -13.35 4.15 -9.44
N VAL A 116 -13.17 3.18 -8.53
CA VAL A 116 -14.28 2.34 -8.03
C VAL A 116 -15.12 3.08 -7.00
N GLU A 117 -14.49 3.91 -6.16
CA GLU A 117 -15.15 4.67 -5.09
C GLU A 117 -14.95 6.17 -5.29
N PRO A 118 -15.67 6.81 -6.24
CA PRO A 118 -15.44 8.22 -6.59
C PRO A 118 -15.68 9.20 -5.42
N GLN A 119 -16.45 8.80 -4.40
CA GLN A 119 -16.65 9.58 -3.19
C GLN A 119 -15.42 9.62 -2.28
N LYS A 120 -14.50 8.66 -2.42
CA LYS A 120 -13.25 8.57 -1.65
C LYS A 120 -12.02 8.95 -2.46
N GLN A 121 -12.05 8.70 -3.77
CA GLN A 121 -10.92 8.93 -4.68
C GLN A 121 -11.39 9.79 -5.84
N LYS A 122 -10.67 10.86 -6.14
CA LYS A 122 -10.96 11.73 -7.26
C LYS A 122 -10.22 11.34 -8.54
N GLU A 123 -9.01 10.82 -8.41
CA GLU A 123 -8.13 10.57 -9.55
C GLU A 123 -7.23 9.35 -9.31
N LEU A 124 -7.05 8.58 -10.37
CA LEU A 124 -6.00 7.57 -10.53
C LEU A 124 -5.17 7.94 -11.74
N LYS A 125 -3.85 8.00 -11.60
CA LYS A 125 -2.96 8.31 -12.74
C LYS A 125 -1.65 7.53 -12.68
N TRP A 126 -1.11 7.26 -13.85
CA TRP A 126 0.22 6.70 -14.03
C TRP A 126 1.26 7.80 -14.05
N VAL A 127 2.26 7.71 -13.17
CA VAL A 127 3.33 8.70 -13.05
C VAL A 127 4.69 8.02 -13.09
N SER A 128 5.72 8.77 -13.51
CA SER A 128 7.08 8.27 -13.37
C SER A 128 7.47 8.18 -11.89
N PRO A 129 8.14 7.11 -11.44
CA PRO A 129 8.47 6.95 -10.01
C PRO A 129 9.45 8.00 -9.49
N ASP A 130 10.17 8.68 -10.35
CA ASP A 130 11.12 9.75 -10.03
C ASP A 130 10.60 11.16 -10.41
N ASP A 131 9.33 11.29 -10.76
CA ASP A 131 8.70 12.58 -11.03
C ASP A 131 8.50 13.36 -9.74
N THR A 132 9.34 14.36 -9.50
CA THR A 132 9.31 15.21 -8.30
C THR A 132 8.18 16.24 -8.31
N SER A 133 7.46 16.40 -9.42
CA SER A 133 6.29 17.30 -9.51
C SER A 133 5.01 16.71 -8.90
N VAL A 134 4.98 15.40 -8.68
CA VAL A 134 3.83 14.74 -8.03
C VAL A 134 3.78 15.11 -6.56
N ASN A 135 2.65 15.62 -6.13
CA ASN A 135 2.44 16.02 -4.73
C ASN A 135 2.13 14.80 -3.83
N TRP A 136 3.13 13.96 -3.61
CA TRP A 136 3.00 12.81 -2.71
C TRP A 136 2.83 13.24 -1.26
N THR A 137 2.08 12.45 -0.47
CA THR A 137 2.16 12.60 0.99
C THR A 137 3.60 12.35 1.47
N PRO A 138 4.04 12.96 2.59
CA PRO A 138 5.43 12.82 3.05
C PRO A 138 5.89 11.38 3.22
N LYS A 139 5.04 10.51 3.75
CA LYS A 139 5.37 9.09 3.96
C LYS A 139 5.49 8.31 2.66
N ASN A 140 4.64 8.61 1.67
CA ASN A 140 4.76 8.00 0.35
C ASN A 140 6.01 8.49 -0.38
N PHE A 141 6.29 9.79 -0.32
CA PHE A 141 7.51 10.35 -0.89
C PHE A 141 8.77 9.69 -0.31
N GLU A 142 8.87 9.63 1.02
CA GLU A 142 9.99 8.98 1.72
C GLU A 142 10.18 7.52 1.28
N ALA A 143 9.10 6.75 1.25
CA ALA A 143 9.14 5.34 0.85
C ALA A 143 9.53 5.18 -0.63
N LEU A 144 8.98 6.00 -1.53
CA LEU A 144 9.33 5.96 -2.95
C LEU A 144 10.81 6.28 -3.18
N GLN A 145 11.36 7.27 -2.46
CA GLN A 145 12.80 7.56 -2.52
C GLN A 145 13.64 6.37 -2.02
N LYS A 146 13.23 5.77 -0.93
CA LYS A 146 13.91 4.60 -0.35
C LYS A 146 13.94 3.41 -1.29
N PHE A 147 12.83 3.12 -1.96
CA PHE A 147 12.67 1.95 -2.81
C PHE A 147 12.94 2.21 -4.31
N LEU A 148 13.24 3.44 -4.70
CA LEU A 148 13.45 3.82 -6.11
C LEU A 148 14.47 2.94 -6.84
N PRO A 149 15.64 2.58 -6.28
CA PRO A 149 16.57 1.69 -6.96
C PRO A 149 15.97 0.32 -7.29
N GLN A 150 15.22 -0.26 -6.34
CA GLN A 150 14.54 -1.55 -6.53
C GLN A 150 13.40 -1.44 -7.57
N ILE A 151 12.64 -0.34 -7.56
CA ILE A 151 11.58 -0.07 -8.53
C ILE A 151 12.18 -0.01 -9.94
N LYS A 152 13.26 0.71 -10.13
CA LYS A 152 13.93 0.82 -11.43
C LYS A 152 14.51 -0.49 -11.92
N GLU A 153 15.07 -1.30 -11.03
CA GLU A 153 15.55 -2.65 -11.37
C GLU A 153 14.39 -3.53 -11.87
N ILE A 154 13.25 -3.51 -11.18
CA ILE A 154 12.06 -4.26 -11.58
C ILE A 154 11.53 -3.76 -12.93
N GLN A 155 11.47 -2.46 -13.15
CA GLN A 155 11.07 -1.88 -14.44
C GLN A 155 11.97 -2.38 -15.58
N ASN A 156 13.27 -2.44 -15.35
CA ASN A 156 14.22 -2.96 -16.34
C ASN A 156 14.00 -4.45 -16.62
N GLN A 157 13.66 -5.23 -15.62
CA GLN A 157 13.35 -6.66 -15.79
C GLN A 157 12.05 -6.87 -16.56
N LEU A 158 11.02 -6.07 -16.31
CA LEU A 158 9.73 -6.15 -17.00
C LEU A 158 9.80 -5.76 -18.48
N ASN A 159 10.80 -4.96 -18.85
CA ASN A 159 10.99 -4.49 -20.23
C ASN A 159 11.85 -5.45 -21.09
N LYS A 160 12.34 -6.53 -20.53
CA LYS A 160 13.08 -7.56 -21.26
C LYS A 160 12.15 -8.60 -21.86
#